data_5a6aa45a6595cd2875aa284420c2fdb0
#
_entry.id   5a6aa45a6595cd2875aa284420c2fdb0
#
_cell.length_a   1.000
_cell.length_b   1.000
_cell.length_c   1.000
_cell.angle_alpha   90.00
_cell.angle_beta   90.00
_cell.angle_gamma   90.00
#
_symmetry.space_group_name_H-M   'P 1'
#
loop_
_entity.id
_entity.type
_entity.pdbx_description
1 polymer ?
#
loop_
_entity_poly.entity_id
_entity_poly.type
_entity_poly.pdbx_seq_one_letter_code
_entity_poly.pdbx_strand_id
1 'polypeptide(L)'
;MADTVAGVRTFAVLLPLTVIGQMITAVMRVDEKVQIQANLMTVSAIIAICWLALSTFVLKFGVMGAGVYYGLSIGIWAIGIFWFIGGKKSQLQISPADLKLDFAICGQIFKIGFPFFLVQGATFIFNTVANSLLGSLGGDMGSLYIAAFGVINGYILYITMMVAQCFSYGLQPIAAFNAGAKAWARLKETLSCTLKYQVVTLALVTVALWLAATPVCAFFAGSDPALVEVAANATRTVILAVALGYLAMTMSMYFQAVEKVGVATFTGLLRYVICSVPLMYLLGNMMGVEGVWIALVVADAITGIISIALAAHESKRLATL
;
A
#
# COMPACT_ATOMS: atom_id res chain seq x y z
N MET A 1 -24.84 11.76 -8.94
CA MET A 1 -23.84 12.03 -10.00
C MET A 1 -23.17 13.39 -9.86
N ALA A 2 -23.91 14.50 -9.71
CA ALA A 2 -23.30 15.84 -9.56
C ALA A 2 -22.33 15.94 -8.36
N ASP A 3 -22.72 15.41 -7.20
CA ASP A 3 -21.91 15.45 -5.98
C ASP A 3 -20.62 14.61 -6.09
N THR A 4 -20.69 13.47 -6.79
CA THR A 4 -19.51 12.62 -7.05
C THR A 4 -18.52 13.34 -7.95
N VAL A 5 -19.02 14.02 -9.01
CA VAL A 5 -18.18 14.81 -9.92
C VAL A 5 -17.53 16.00 -9.20
N ALA A 6 -18.28 16.68 -8.31
CA ALA A 6 -17.74 17.77 -7.50
C ALA A 6 -16.62 17.28 -6.57
N GLY A 7 -16.82 16.14 -5.88
CA GLY A 7 -15.82 15.54 -5.02
C GLY A 7 -14.53 15.14 -5.78
N VAL A 8 -14.66 14.53 -6.95
CA VAL A 8 -13.51 14.16 -7.81
C VAL A 8 -12.77 15.41 -8.29
N ARG A 9 -13.47 16.48 -8.69
CA ARG A 9 -12.83 17.73 -9.10
C ARG A 9 -12.04 18.38 -7.96
N THR A 10 -12.62 18.42 -6.76
CA THR A 10 -11.93 18.95 -5.56
C THR A 10 -10.66 18.16 -5.27
N PHE A 11 -10.73 16.82 -5.34
CA PHE A 11 -9.56 15.96 -5.17
C PHE A 11 -8.50 16.22 -6.24
N ALA A 12 -8.88 16.33 -7.51
CA ALA A 12 -7.95 16.56 -8.62
C ALA A 12 -7.16 17.88 -8.47
N VAL A 13 -7.83 18.96 -7.99
CA VAL A 13 -7.17 20.24 -7.72
C VAL A 13 -6.14 20.15 -6.60
N LEU A 14 -6.38 19.28 -5.61
CA LEU A 14 -5.50 19.11 -4.45
C LEU A 14 -4.37 18.09 -4.68
N LEU A 15 -4.42 17.32 -5.77
CA LEU A 15 -3.45 16.28 -6.11
C LEU A 15 -1.98 16.76 -6.13
N PRO A 16 -1.65 17.92 -6.74
CA PRO A 16 -0.26 18.42 -6.72
C PRO A 16 0.28 18.65 -5.31
N LEU A 17 -0.54 19.17 -4.40
CA LEU A 17 -0.17 19.37 -2.99
C LEU A 17 0.09 18.05 -2.28
N THR A 18 -0.70 17.01 -2.58
CA THR A 18 -0.48 15.65 -2.05
C THR A 18 0.87 15.11 -2.48
N VAL A 19 1.23 15.27 -3.74
CA VAL A 19 2.53 14.81 -4.27
C VAL A 19 3.68 15.52 -3.55
N ILE A 20 3.61 16.85 -3.40
CA ILE A 20 4.63 17.63 -2.67
C ILE A 20 4.73 17.13 -1.20
N GLY A 21 3.60 16.90 -0.53
CA GLY A 21 3.57 16.37 0.83
C GLY A 21 4.28 15.01 0.95
N GLN A 22 4.01 14.09 0.03
CA GLN A 22 4.67 12.78 -0.01
C GLN A 22 6.18 12.88 -0.23
N MET A 23 6.63 13.76 -1.11
CA MET A 23 8.07 13.98 -1.35
C MET A 23 8.76 14.46 -0.08
N ILE A 24 8.17 15.39 0.65
CA ILE A 24 8.80 15.96 1.85
C ILE A 24 8.80 14.97 3.02
N THR A 25 7.79 14.11 3.15
CA THR A 25 7.87 13.02 4.13
C THR A 25 9.02 12.06 3.84
N ALA A 26 9.35 11.83 2.57
CA ALA A 26 10.53 11.04 2.20
C ALA A 26 11.83 11.77 2.60
N VAL A 27 11.93 13.08 2.35
CA VAL A 27 13.07 13.91 2.77
C VAL A 27 13.25 13.91 4.29
N MET A 28 12.16 14.05 5.06
CA MET A 28 12.22 13.99 6.54
C MET A 28 12.76 12.65 7.07
N ARG A 29 12.45 11.54 6.38
CA ARG A 29 13.01 10.22 6.74
C ARG A 29 14.51 10.14 6.52
N VAL A 30 15.00 10.69 5.42
CA VAL A 30 16.44 10.73 5.10
C VAL A 30 17.18 11.66 6.07
N ASP A 31 16.56 12.76 6.50
CA ASP A 31 17.10 13.73 7.45
C ASP A 31 17.01 13.27 8.93
N GLU A 32 16.69 11.99 9.15
CA GLU A 32 16.54 11.36 10.49
C GLU A 32 15.48 12.03 11.39
N LYS A 33 14.56 12.84 10.83
CA LYS A 33 13.50 13.54 11.54
C LYS A 33 12.18 12.75 11.57
N VAL A 34 12.29 11.42 11.69
CA VAL A 34 11.15 10.49 11.66
C VAL A 34 10.09 10.83 12.71
N GLN A 35 10.52 11.29 13.90
CA GLN A 35 9.59 11.67 14.97
C GLN A 35 8.74 12.88 14.59
N ILE A 36 9.34 13.89 13.94
CA ILE A 36 8.62 15.09 13.47
C ILE A 36 7.60 14.68 12.40
N GLN A 37 8.02 13.82 11.45
CA GLN A 37 7.12 13.27 10.43
C GLN A 37 5.94 12.53 11.07
N ALA A 38 6.22 11.62 12.01
CA ALA A 38 5.19 10.85 12.70
C ALA A 38 4.18 11.75 13.44
N ASN A 39 4.66 12.75 14.15
CA ASN A 39 3.81 13.71 14.85
C ASN A 39 2.93 14.52 13.89
N LEU A 40 3.48 15.00 12.77
CA LEU A 40 2.71 15.72 11.74
C LEU A 40 1.64 14.84 11.10
N MET A 41 1.97 13.59 10.80
CA MET A 41 0.99 12.63 10.25
C MET A 41 -0.12 12.33 11.26
N THR A 42 0.23 12.14 12.54
CA THR A 42 -0.75 11.87 13.60
C THR A 42 -1.68 13.06 13.80
N VAL A 43 -1.16 14.28 13.92
CA VAL A 43 -1.97 15.48 14.07
C VAL A 43 -2.88 15.70 12.85
N SER A 44 -2.33 15.53 11.64
CA SER A 44 -3.09 15.60 10.40
C SER A 44 -4.23 14.59 10.38
N ALA A 45 -3.97 13.33 10.76
CA ALA A 45 -4.99 12.28 10.81
C ALA A 45 -6.10 12.60 11.83
N ILE A 46 -5.75 13.08 13.02
CA ILE A 46 -6.73 13.45 14.08
C ILE A 46 -7.64 14.58 13.57
N ILE A 47 -7.06 15.66 13.04
CA ILE A 47 -7.84 16.79 12.52
C ILE A 47 -8.76 16.36 11.37
N ALA A 48 -8.22 15.51 10.47
CA ALA A 48 -8.98 14.98 9.35
C ALA A 48 -10.15 14.08 9.80
N ILE A 49 -9.97 13.24 10.81
CA ILE A 49 -11.04 12.40 11.40
C ILE A 49 -12.09 13.27 12.07
N CYS A 50 -11.67 14.27 12.86
CA CYS A 50 -12.58 15.22 13.49
C CYS A 50 -13.41 15.98 12.45
N TRP A 51 -12.78 16.42 11.35
CA TRP A 51 -13.48 17.06 10.24
C TRP A 51 -14.47 16.11 9.57
N LEU A 52 -14.08 14.87 9.30
CA LEU A 52 -14.97 13.87 8.67
C LEU A 52 -16.20 13.63 9.56
N ALA A 53 -16.02 13.48 10.85
CA ALA A 53 -17.11 13.34 11.80
C ALA A 53 -18.02 14.59 11.82
N LEU A 54 -17.44 15.78 11.89
CA LEU A 54 -18.18 17.04 11.87
C LEU A 54 -18.96 17.23 10.56
N SER A 55 -18.32 17.02 9.42
CA SER A 55 -18.92 17.20 8.10
C SER A 55 -20.02 16.19 7.80
N THR A 56 -19.93 14.96 8.33
CA THR A 56 -20.90 13.89 8.11
C THR A 56 -22.08 14.01 9.06
N PHE A 57 -21.83 14.13 10.36
CA PHE A 57 -22.87 14.05 11.39
C PHE A 57 -23.54 15.40 11.68
N VAL A 58 -22.80 16.50 11.63
CA VAL A 58 -23.29 17.84 12.02
C VAL A 58 -23.66 18.67 10.80
N LEU A 59 -22.73 18.82 9.85
CA LEU A 59 -22.90 19.69 8.68
C LEU A 59 -23.64 19.03 7.52
N LYS A 60 -23.74 17.72 7.49
CA LYS A 60 -24.41 16.89 6.46
C LYS A 60 -23.96 17.23 5.02
N PHE A 61 -22.68 17.52 4.83
CA PHE A 61 -22.10 17.89 3.53
C PHE A 61 -21.96 16.70 2.56
N GLY A 62 -22.28 15.47 2.97
CA GLY A 62 -22.20 14.28 2.13
C GLY A 62 -20.80 14.08 1.52
N VAL A 63 -20.76 13.78 0.23
CA VAL A 63 -19.50 13.50 -0.52
C VAL A 63 -18.57 14.71 -0.57
N MET A 64 -19.10 15.95 -0.52
CA MET A 64 -18.28 17.16 -0.46
C MET A 64 -17.46 17.24 0.83
N GLY A 65 -18.01 16.81 1.97
CA GLY A 65 -17.29 16.74 3.24
C GLY A 65 -16.05 15.82 3.17
N ALA A 66 -16.18 14.71 2.46
CA ALA A 66 -15.06 13.80 2.21
C ALA A 66 -13.97 14.43 1.30
N GLY A 67 -14.37 15.23 0.31
CA GLY A 67 -13.42 15.99 -0.53
C GLY A 67 -12.60 17.00 0.28
N VAL A 68 -13.24 17.73 1.18
CA VAL A 68 -12.56 18.69 2.07
C VAL A 68 -11.68 18.00 3.11
N TYR A 69 -11.97 16.77 3.53
CA TYR A 69 -11.11 15.94 4.37
C TYR A 69 -9.71 15.80 3.79
N TYR A 70 -9.61 15.47 2.50
CA TYR A 70 -8.30 15.41 1.82
C TYR A 70 -7.61 16.79 1.79
N GLY A 71 -8.36 17.85 1.53
CA GLY A 71 -7.83 19.22 1.51
C GLY A 71 -7.24 19.66 2.84
N LEU A 72 -7.91 19.38 3.94
CA LEU A 72 -7.43 19.68 5.30
C LEU A 72 -6.21 18.87 5.67
N SER A 73 -6.20 17.58 5.39
CA SER A 73 -5.05 16.71 5.61
C SER A 73 -3.82 17.25 4.88
N ILE A 74 -3.97 17.62 3.60
CA ILE A 74 -2.91 18.19 2.77
C ILE A 74 -2.49 19.58 3.25
N GLY A 75 -3.42 20.41 3.67
CA GLY A 75 -3.13 21.75 4.19
C GLY A 75 -2.23 21.71 5.43
N ILE A 76 -2.49 20.78 6.35
CA ILE A 76 -1.67 20.58 7.55
C ILE A 76 -0.27 20.09 7.17
N TRP A 77 -0.16 19.21 6.18
CA TRP A 77 1.12 18.79 5.65
C TRP A 77 1.89 19.95 5.01
N ALA A 78 1.23 20.80 4.23
CA ALA A 78 1.83 21.97 3.64
C ALA A 78 2.36 22.94 4.72
N ILE A 79 1.60 23.18 5.78
CA ILE A 79 2.03 24.00 6.93
C ILE A 79 3.24 23.35 7.61
N GLY A 80 3.22 22.04 7.84
CA GLY A 80 4.35 21.29 8.41
C GLY A 80 5.61 21.40 7.57
N ILE A 81 5.46 21.39 6.26
CA ILE A 81 6.50 21.56 5.26
C ILE A 81 7.15 22.95 5.35
N PHE A 82 6.34 24.01 5.29
CA PHE A 82 6.83 25.38 5.43
C PHE A 82 7.54 25.58 6.77
N TRP A 83 7.00 25.01 7.85
CA TRP A 83 7.64 25.05 9.14
C TRP A 83 8.97 24.29 9.20
N PHE A 84 9.07 23.15 8.51
CA PHE A 84 10.28 22.31 8.49
C PHE A 84 11.39 22.95 7.66
N ILE A 85 11.07 23.42 6.45
CA ILE A 85 12.03 24.05 5.52
C ILE A 85 12.35 25.47 5.98
N GLY A 86 11.34 26.30 6.26
CA GLY A 86 11.51 27.69 6.67
C GLY A 86 12.11 27.85 8.07
N GLY A 87 11.92 26.89 8.95
CA GLY A 87 12.46 26.85 10.31
C GLY A 87 13.93 26.44 10.41
N LYS A 88 14.63 26.22 9.29
CA LYS A 88 16.04 25.75 9.23
C LYS A 88 16.31 24.51 10.10
N LYS A 89 15.31 23.65 10.26
CA LYS A 89 15.39 22.41 11.07
C LYS A 89 15.90 21.21 10.27
N SER A 90 15.95 21.34 8.95
CA SER A 90 16.52 20.36 8.04
C SER A 90 18.02 20.62 7.85
N GLN A 91 18.80 19.56 7.68
CA GLN A 91 20.18 19.64 7.21
C GLN A 91 20.21 20.07 5.72
N LEU A 92 19.15 19.78 4.99
CA LEU A 92 18.95 20.20 3.61
C LEU A 92 18.37 21.63 3.57
N GLN A 93 19.17 22.58 3.12
CA GLN A 93 18.74 23.96 2.90
C GLN A 93 18.38 24.13 1.43
N ILE A 94 17.13 24.50 1.15
CA ILE A 94 16.67 24.78 -0.21
C ILE A 94 16.82 26.29 -0.45
N SER A 95 17.66 26.65 -1.42
CA SER A 95 17.81 28.00 -1.90
C SER A 95 16.92 28.24 -3.14
N PRO A 96 16.45 29.46 -3.40
CA PRO A 96 15.78 29.79 -4.65
C PRO A 96 16.62 29.49 -5.91
N ALA A 97 17.95 29.43 -5.78
CA ALA A 97 18.85 29.04 -6.86
C ALA A 97 18.74 27.55 -7.22
N ASP A 98 18.32 26.70 -6.26
CA ASP A 98 18.17 25.26 -6.43
C ASP A 98 16.85 24.88 -7.14
N LEU A 99 15.94 25.85 -7.33
CA LEU A 99 14.66 25.66 -8.02
C LEU A 99 14.80 25.64 -9.55
N LYS A 100 16.04 25.67 -10.08
CA LYS A 100 16.27 25.52 -11.52
C LYS A 100 16.03 24.08 -11.96
N LEU A 101 15.21 23.92 -13.01
CA LEU A 101 14.94 22.63 -13.63
C LEU A 101 16.21 22.11 -14.32
N ASP A 102 16.74 21.01 -13.81
CA ASP A 102 17.81 20.23 -14.45
C ASP A 102 17.21 18.95 -15.03
N PHE A 103 17.15 18.88 -16.37
CA PHE A 103 16.58 17.74 -17.08
C PHE A 103 17.37 16.44 -16.89
N ALA A 104 18.67 16.51 -16.57
CA ALA A 104 19.47 15.32 -16.29
C ALA A 104 19.06 14.70 -14.93
N ILE A 105 18.88 15.56 -13.92
CA ILE A 105 18.37 15.14 -12.61
C ILE A 105 16.93 14.63 -12.73
N CYS A 106 16.08 15.33 -13.48
CA CYS A 106 14.70 14.86 -13.74
C CYS A 106 14.67 13.47 -14.39
N GLY A 107 15.57 13.22 -15.37
CA GLY A 107 15.71 11.90 -16.00
C GLY A 107 16.12 10.80 -15.01
N GLN A 108 17.04 11.09 -14.09
CA GLN A 108 17.43 10.14 -13.05
C GLN A 108 16.28 9.85 -12.07
N ILE A 109 15.58 10.89 -11.61
CA ILE A 109 14.39 10.74 -10.75
C ILE A 109 13.33 9.89 -11.44
N PHE A 110 13.04 10.15 -12.71
CA PHE A 110 12.08 9.37 -13.49
C PHE A 110 12.50 7.91 -13.61
N LYS A 111 13.77 7.65 -13.93
CA LYS A 111 14.32 6.30 -14.04
C LYS A 111 14.19 5.49 -12.74
N ILE A 112 14.40 6.13 -11.59
CA ILE A 112 14.26 5.49 -10.27
C ILE A 112 12.79 5.34 -9.87
N GLY A 113 11.94 6.33 -10.20
CA GLY A 113 10.52 6.34 -9.82
C GLY A 113 9.62 5.49 -10.72
N PHE A 114 10.02 5.26 -11.98
CA PHE A 114 9.20 4.54 -12.95
C PHE A 114 8.80 3.12 -12.51
N PRO A 115 9.69 2.30 -11.90
CA PRO A 115 9.29 1.01 -11.34
C PRO A 115 8.20 1.11 -10.29
N PHE A 116 8.24 2.13 -9.43
CA PHE A 116 7.19 2.35 -8.44
C PHE A 116 5.85 2.71 -9.09
N PHE A 117 5.87 3.53 -10.15
CA PHE A 117 4.69 3.82 -10.96
C PHE A 117 4.10 2.55 -11.57
N LEU A 118 4.93 1.64 -12.10
CA LEU A 118 4.47 0.35 -12.65
C LEU A 118 3.79 -0.51 -11.57
N VAL A 119 4.33 -0.56 -10.36
CA VAL A 119 3.74 -1.33 -9.24
C VAL A 119 2.37 -0.75 -8.85
N GLN A 120 2.24 0.58 -8.82
CA GLN A 120 0.95 1.23 -8.53
C GLN A 120 -0.06 1.00 -9.68
N GLY A 121 0.39 1.06 -10.92
CA GLY A 121 -0.42 0.70 -12.09
C GLY A 121 -0.87 -0.78 -12.05
N ALA A 122 -0.02 -1.67 -11.59
CA ALA A 122 -0.34 -3.08 -11.39
C ALA A 122 -1.51 -3.29 -10.43
N THR A 123 -1.55 -2.53 -9.35
CA THR A 123 -2.66 -2.56 -8.38
C THR A 123 -3.97 -2.08 -9.02
N PHE A 124 -3.91 -1.07 -9.87
CA PHE A 124 -5.09 -0.59 -10.62
C PHE A 124 -5.60 -1.68 -11.59
N ILE A 125 -4.72 -2.31 -12.36
CA ILE A 125 -5.07 -3.41 -13.28
C ILE A 125 -5.69 -4.57 -12.50
N PHE A 126 -5.09 -4.97 -11.39
CA PHE A 126 -5.60 -6.02 -10.50
C PHE A 126 -7.04 -5.73 -10.04
N ASN A 127 -7.30 -4.53 -9.51
CA ASN A 127 -8.63 -4.14 -9.05
C ASN A 127 -9.65 -4.11 -10.20
N THR A 128 -9.26 -3.62 -11.37
CA THR A 128 -10.13 -3.56 -12.55
C THR A 128 -10.51 -4.96 -13.01
N VAL A 129 -9.54 -5.87 -13.10
CA VAL A 129 -9.78 -7.27 -13.51
C VAL A 129 -10.65 -7.99 -12.48
N ALA A 130 -10.35 -7.85 -11.18
CA ALA A 130 -11.14 -8.47 -10.13
C ALA A 130 -12.60 -8.03 -10.18
N ASN A 131 -12.86 -6.72 -10.25
CA ASN A 131 -14.23 -6.19 -10.34
C ASN A 131 -14.93 -6.63 -11.63
N SER A 132 -14.23 -6.65 -12.77
CA SER A 132 -14.81 -7.10 -14.06
C SER A 132 -15.18 -8.58 -14.02
N LEU A 133 -14.31 -9.45 -13.49
CA LEU A 133 -14.59 -10.88 -13.40
C LEU A 133 -15.72 -11.19 -12.40
N LEU A 134 -15.68 -10.58 -11.22
CA LEU A 134 -16.72 -10.76 -10.21
C LEU A 134 -18.09 -10.29 -10.71
N GLY A 135 -18.12 -9.17 -11.46
CA GLY A 135 -19.33 -8.67 -12.09
C GLY A 135 -19.86 -9.59 -13.19
N SER A 136 -19.00 -10.07 -14.07
CA SER A 136 -19.41 -10.92 -15.20
C SER A 136 -19.75 -12.36 -14.79
N LEU A 137 -18.95 -12.96 -13.90
CA LEU A 137 -19.15 -14.34 -13.43
C LEU A 137 -20.26 -14.45 -12.38
N GLY A 138 -20.54 -13.36 -11.66
CA GLY A 138 -21.58 -13.32 -10.63
C GLY A 138 -23.02 -13.26 -11.17
N GLY A 139 -23.22 -12.99 -12.45
CA GLY A 139 -24.56 -12.87 -13.05
C GLY A 139 -25.41 -11.85 -12.30
N ASP A 140 -26.61 -12.22 -11.88
CA ASP A 140 -27.54 -11.35 -11.15
C ASP A 140 -26.99 -10.89 -9.77
N MET A 141 -26.09 -11.65 -9.18
CA MET A 141 -25.40 -11.31 -7.92
C MET A 141 -24.07 -10.58 -8.14
N GLY A 142 -23.69 -10.23 -9.36
CA GLY A 142 -22.41 -9.63 -9.68
C GLY A 142 -22.14 -8.33 -8.90
N SER A 143 -23.15 -7.49 -8.70
CA SER A 143 -23.05 -6.27 -7.88
C SER A 143 -22.74 -6.57 -6.41
N LEU A 144 -23.29 -7.65 -5.87
CA LEU A 144 -23.03 -8.10 -4.49
C LEU A 144 -21.59 -8.59 -4.32
N TYR A 145 -21.07 -9.36 -5.28
CA TYR A 145 -19.67 -9.81 -5.26
C TYR A 145 -18.67 -8.67 -5.42
N ILE A 146 -18.96 -7.67 -6.27
CA ILE A 146 -18.16 -6.45 -6.37
C ILE A 146 -18.17 -5.68 -5.05
N ALA A 147 -19.32 -5.53 -4.40
CA ALA A 147 -19.42 -4.90 -3.10
C ALA A 147 -18.65 -5.66 -2.02
N ALA A 148 -18.75 -6.99 -2.00
CA ALA A 148 -17.98 -7.85 -1.09
C ALA A 148 -16.48 -7.72 -1.31
N PHE A 149 -16.01 -7.68 -2.56
CA PHE A 149 -14.61 -7.42 -2.88
C PHE A 149 -14.17 -6.02 -2.42
N GLY A 150 -15.04 -5.01 -2.53
CA GLY A 150 -14.81 -3.67 -1.99
C GLY A 150 -14.55 -3.67 -0.48
N VAL A 151 -15.34 -4.42 0.29
CA VAL A 151 -15.15 -4.61 1.73
C VAL A 151 -13.83 -5.33 2.02
N ILE A 152 -13.56 -6.43 1.33
CA ILE A 152 -12.35 -7.25 1.54
C ILE A 152 -11.09 -6.45 1.19
N ASN A 153 -11.04 -5.88 -0.01
CA ASN A 153 -9.86 -5.19 -0.51
C ASN A 153 -9.66 -3.82 0.14
N GLY A 154 -10.76 -3.07 0.35
CA GLY A 154 -10.72 -1.71 0.91
C GLY A 154 -10.42 -1.67 2.40
N TYR A 155 -10.76 -2.71 3.15
CA TYR A 155 -10.58 -2.71 4.61
C TYR A 155 -9.71 -3.86 5.09
N ILE A 156 -10.04 -5.10 4.78
CA ILE A 156 -9.38 -6.27 5.38
C ILE A 156 -7.97 -6.46 4.82
N LEU A 157 -7.83 -6.50 3.51
CA LEU A 157 -6.51 -6.58 2.87
C LEU A 157 -5.71 -5.29 3.08
N TYR A 158 -6.38 -4.14 3.21
CA TYR A 158 -5.72 -2.87 3.52
C TYR A 158 -5.10 -2.88 4.92
N ILE A 159 -5.77 -3.42 5.95
CA ILE A 159 -5.19 -3.58 7.29
C ILE A 159 -3.95 -4.47 7.23
N THR A 160 -4.02 -5.62 6.56
CA THR A 160 -2.87 -6.52 6.41
C THR A 160 -1.73 -5.88 5.63
N MET A 161 -2.06 -5.10 4.59
CA MET A 161 -1.09 -4.32 3.83
C MET A 161 -0.40 -3.26 4.69
N MET A 162 -1.13 -2.54 5.54
CA MET A 162 -0.56 -1.54 6.45
C MET A 162 0.47 -2.16 7.39
N VAL A 163 0.19 -3.34 7.94
CA VAL A 163 1.15 -4.08 8.77
C VAL A 163 2.41 -4.42 7.99
N ALA A 164 2.27 -4.93 6.76
CA ALA A 164 3.41 -5.24 5.89
C ALA A 164 4.23 -3.98 5.53
N GLN A 165 3.55 -2.84 5.32
CA GLN A 165 4.21 -1.56 5.05
C GLN A 165 5.07 -1.08 6.22
N CYS A 166 4.65 -1.28 7.46
CA CYS A 166 5.46 -0.94 8.63
C CYS A 166 6.83 -1.65 8.59
N PHE A 167 6.84 -2.95 8.29
CA PHE A 167 8.09 -3.72 8.14
C PHE A 167 8.91 -3.25 6.95
N SER A 168 8.26 -2.99 5.81
CA SER A 168 8.91 -2.56 4.57
C SER A 168 9.57 -1.20 4.70
N TYR A 169 8.87 -0.22 5.27
CA TYR A 169 9.38 1.13 5.47
C TYR A 169 10.45 1.20 6.57
N GLY A 170 10.37 0.32 7.59
CA GLY A 170 11.42 0.20 8.59
C GLY A 170 12.70 -0.44 8.02
N LEU A 171 12.55 -1.45 7.16
CA LEU A 171 13.66 -2.13 6.50
C LEU A 171 14.42 -1.21 5.54
N GLN A 172 13.72 -0.41 4.76
CA GLN A 172 14.29 0.34 3.64
C GLN A 172 15.50 1.23 4.03
N PRO A 173 15.41 2.15 5.02
CA PRO A 173 16.54 3.00 5.40
C PRO A 173 17.69 2.20 6.01
N ILE A 174 17.40 1.17 6.82
CA ILE A 174 18.41 0.33 7.45
C ILE A 174 19.16 -0.47 6.38
N ALA A 175 18.45 -1.01 5.39
CA ALA A 175 19.06 -1.76 4.30
C ALA A 175 19.94 -0.85 3.43
N ALA A 176 19.46 0.35 3.09
CA ALA A 176 20.23 1.32 2.31
C ALA A 176 21.53 1.74 3.03
N PHE A 177 21.45 2.06 4.32
CA PHE A 177 22.61 2.42 5.13
C PHE A 177 23.65 1.28 5.21
N ASN A 178 23.21 0.06 5.53
CA ASN A 178 24.12 -1.09 5.64
C ASN A 178 24.74 -1.49 4.28
N ALA A 179 23.97 -1.35 3.19
CA ALA A 179 24.48 -1.58 1.84
C ALA A 179 25.54 -0.55 1.46
N GLY A 180 25.30 0.74 1.72
CA GLY A 180 26.26 1.83 1.49
C GLY A 180 27.54 1.68 2.32
N ALA A 181 27.42 1.23 3.56
CA ALA A 181 28.54 0.93 4.46
C ALA A 181 29.23 -0.41 4.16
N LYS A 182 28.76 -1.19 3.17
CA LYS A 182 29.23 -2.54 2.84
C LYS A 182 29.19 -3.51 4.04
N ALA A 183 28.28 -3.27 4.98
CA ALA A 183 28.10 -4.09 6.18
C ALA A 183 27.20 -5.31 5.88
N TRP A 184 27.68 -6.23 5.04
CA TRP A 184 26.91 -7.33 4.46
C TRP A 184 26.31 -8.28 5.50
N ALA A 185 27.02 -8.56 6.57
CA ALA A 185 26.52 -9.40 7.66
C ALA A 185 25.30 -8.78 8.34
N ARG A 186 25.35 -7.47 8.65
CA ARG A 186 24.22 -6.73 9.21
C ARG A 186 23.04 -6.62 8.24
N LEU A 187 23.33 -6.42 6.95
CA LEU A 187 22.31 -6.37 5.91
C LEU A 187 21.53 -7.68 5.83
N LYS A 188 22.25 -8.83 5.85
CA LYS A 188 21.66 -10.17 5.87
C LYS A 188 20.80 -10.40 7.12
N GLU A 189 21.32 -10.03 8.29
CA GLU A 189 20.60 -10.16 9.56
C GLU A 189 19.32 -9.32 9.56
N THR A 190 19.40 -8.04 9.15
CA THR A 190 18.26 -7.14 9.05
C THR A 190 17.18 -7.70 8.13
N LEU A 191 17.54 -8.18 6.94
CA LEU A 191 16.60 -8.79 6.00
C LEU A 191 15.91 -10.01 6.63
N SER A 192 16.70 -10.92 7.20
CA SER A 192 16.18 -12.17 7.80
C SER A 192 15.26 -11.90 8.99
N CYS A 193 15.64 -10.99 9.87
CA CYS A 193 14.81 -10.56 11.02
C CYS A 193 13.51 -9.95 10.54
N THR A 194 13.55 -9.01 9.59
CA THR A 194 12.36 -8.33 9.08
C THR A 194 11.37 -9.33 8.50
N LEU A 195 11.82 -10.22 7.61
CA LEU A 195 10.93 -11.20 6.97
C LEU A 195 10.32 -12.17 8.00
N LYS A 196 11.14 -12.65 8.96
CA LYS A 196 10.67 -13.55 10.03
C LYS A 196 9.57 -12.90 10.88
N TYR A 197 9.83 -11.71 11.39
CA TYR A 197 8.86 -11.02 12.24
C TYR A 197 7.63 -10.56 11.46
N GLN A 198 7.78 -10.16 10.21
CA GLN A 198 6.64 -9.84 9.34
C GLN A 198 5.71 -11.04 9.16
N VAL A 199 6.26 -12.23 8.82
CA VAL A 199 5.45 -13.44 8.65
C VAL A 199 4.72 -13.79 9.94
N VAL A 200 5.41 -13.76 11.08
CA VAL A 200 4.79 -14.07 12.38
C VAL A 200 3.66 -13.07 12.70
N THR A 201 3.95 -11.78 12.55
CA THR A 201 2.94 -10.74 12.84
C THR A 201 1.73 -10.84 11.90
N LEU A 202 1.98 -11.00 10.58
CA LEU A 202 0.90 -11.14 9.62
C LEU A 202 0.12 -12.45 9.81
N ALA A 203 0.76 -13.53 10.21
CA ALA A 203 0.07 -14.78 10.54
C ALA A 203 -0.87 -14.58 11.74
N LEU A 204 -0.43 -13.89 12.79
CA LEU A 204 -1.27 -13.56 13.94
C LEU A 204 -2.46 -12.67 13.55
N VAL A 205 -2.20 -11.63 12.74
CA VAL A 205 -3.25 -10.75 12.21
C VAL A 205 -4.23 -11.53 11.33
N THR A 206 -3.73 -12.43 10.48
CA THR A 206 -4.56 -13.30 9.63
C THR A 206 -5.47 -14.19 10.47
N VAL A 207 -4.94 -14.84 11.50
CA VAL A 207 -5.75 -15.68 12.41
C VAL A 207 -6.82 -14.83 13.12
N ALA A 208 -6.45 -13.65 13.63
CA ALA A 208 -7.40 -12.75 14.29
C ALA A 208 -8.53 -12.32 13.35
N LEU A 209 -8.19 -11.91 12.11
CA LEU A 209 -9.16 -11.51 11.10
C LEU A 209 -10.01 -12.68 10.62
N TRP A 210 -9.45 -13.89 10.53
CA TRP A 210 -10.18 -15.09 10.15
C TRP A 210 -11.27 -15.44 11.18
N LEU A 211 -10.91 -15.41 12.48
CA LEU A 211 -11.84 -15.64 13.58
C LEU A 211 -12.90 -14.53 13.66
N ALA A 212 -12.50 -13.30 13.44
CA ALA A 212 -13.36 -12.12 13.50
C ALA A 212 -13.97 -11.72 12.14
N ALA A 213 -13.92 -12.58 11.11
CA ALA A 213 -14.35 -12.22 9.76
C ALA A 213 -15.79 -11.69 9.72
N THR A 214 -16.74 -12.39 10.37
CA THR A 214 -18.15 -11.97 10.37
C THR A 214 -18.36 -10.61 11.07
N PRO A 215 -17.92 -10.37 12.32
CA PRO A 215 -18.13 -9.07 12.97
C PRO A 215 -17.36 -7.92 12.28
N VAL A 216 -16.18 -8.19 11.70
CA VAL A 216 -15.42 -7.18 10.96
C VAL A 216 -16.14 -6.83 9.65
N CYS A 217 -16.60 -7.84 8.89
CA CYS A 217 -17.36 -7.58 7.68
C CYS A 217 -18.70 -6.87 7.98
N ALA A 218 -19.40 -7.23 9.04
CA ALA A 218 -20.63 -6.56 9.46
C ALA A 218 -20.41 -5.07 9.79
N PHE A 219 -19.28 -4.76 10.41
CA PHE A 219 -18.93 -3.36 10.70
C PHE A 219 -18.77 -2.51 9.43
N PHE A 220 -18.16 -3.07 8.37
CA PHE A 220 -17.90 -2.35 7.13
C PHE A 220 -19.00 -2.49 6.07
N ALA A 221 -19.71 -3.62 6.03
CA ALA A 221 -20.80 -3.86 5.08
C ALA A 221 -22.13 -3.23 5.51
N GLY A 222 -22.23 -2.75 6.74
CA GLY A 222 -23.46 -2.15 7.28
C GLY A 222 -24.56 -3.19 7.56
N SER A 223 -25.81 -2.84 7.25
CA SER A 223 -27.01 -3.61 7.63
C SER A 223 -27.47 -4.63 6.57
N ASP A 224 -26.69 -4.90 5.53
CA ASP A 224 -27.03 -5.90 4.50
C ASP A 224 -26.51 -7.30 4.88
N PRO A 225 -27.38 -8.21 5.35
CA PRO A 225 -26.94 -9.54 5.79
C PRO A 225 -26.33 -10.39 4.67
N ALA A 226 -26.83 -10.25 3.44
CA ALA A 226 -26.31 -11.00 2.29
C ALA A 226 -24.88 -10.58 1.95
N LEU A 227 -24.62 -9.26 1.99
CA LEU A 227 -23.27 -8.74 1.78
C LEU A 227 -22.31 -9.19 2.88
N VAL A 228 -22.75 -9.17 4.15
CA VAL A 228 -21.93 -9.63 5.29
C VAL A 228 -21.55 -11.10 5.14
N GLU A 229 -22.51 -11.96 4.77
CA GLU A 229 -22.27 -13.40 4.60
C GLU A 229 -21.26 -13.67 3.48
N VAL A 230 -21.48 -13.10 2.30
CA VAL A 230 -20.57 -13.25 1.15
C VAL A 230 -19.19 -12.70 1.46
N ALA A 231 -19.09 -11.50 2.03
CA ALA A 231 -17.82 -10.90 2.37
C ALA A 231 -17.06 -11.69 3.44
N ALA A 232 -17.74 -12.18 4.47
CA ALA A 232 -17.11 -12.97 5.53
C ALA A 232 -16.58 -14.33 5.02
N ASN A 233 -17.34 -15.04 4.18
CA ASN A 233 -16.91 -16.29 3.60
C ASN A 233 -15.73 -16.11 2.65
N ALA A 234 -15.80 -15.12 1.75
CA ALA A 234 -14.70 -14.79 0.86
C ALA A 234 -13.45 -14.29 1.63
N THR A 235 -13.63 -13.51 2.71
CA THR A 235 -12.52 -13.10 3.59
C THR A 235 -11.78 -14.31 4.16
N ARG A 236 -12.50 -15.29 4.72
CA ARG A 236 -11.87 -16.50 5.29
C ARG A 236 -11.04 -17.27 4.27
N THR A 237 -11.44 -17.23 3.01
CA THR A 237 -10.67 -17.83 1.92
C THR A 237 -9.46 -16.96 1.57
N VAL A 238 -9.68 -15.70 1.21
CA VAL A 238 -8.66 -14.83 0.63
C VAL A 238 -7.48 -14.55 1.57
N ILE A 239 -7.70 -14.49 2.88
CA ILE A 239 -6.63 -14.13 3.83
C ILE A 239 -5.67 -15.29 4.15
N LEU A 240 -5.96 -16.54 3.76
CA LEU A 240 -5.18 -17.72 4.16
C LEU A 240 -3.69 -17.63 3.82
N ALA A 241 -3.33 -17.07 2.66
CA ALA A 241 -1.94 -16.95 2.21
C ALA A 241 -1.42 -15.52 2.22
N VAL A 242 -2.20 -14.55 2.70
CA VAL A 242 -1.87 -13.11 2.62
C VAL A 242 -0.54 -12.76 3.32
N ALA A 243 -0.21 -13.45 4.39
CA ALA A 243 1.06 -13.28 5.09
C ALA A 243 2.28 -13.58 4.20
N LEU A 244 2.14 -14.53 3.28
CA LEU A 244 3.16 -14.88 2.31
C LEU A 244 3.17 -13.90 1.12
N GLY A 245 2.00 -13.52 0.63
CA GLY A 245 1.88 -12.61 -0.51
C GLY A 245 2.53 -11.25 -0.28
N TYR A 246 2.43 -10.70 0.92
CA TYR A 246 3.06 -9.41 1.24
C TYR A 246 4.58 -9.45 1.43
N LEU A 247 5.22 -10.63 1.43
CA LEU A 247 6.68 -10.72 1.39
C LEU A 247 7.26 -10.09 0.12
N ALA A 248 6.55 -10.17 -1.01
CA ALA A 248 6.99 -9.57 -2.26
C ALA A 248 7.11 -8.04 -2.15
N MET A 249 6.21 -7.40 -1.43
CA MET A 249 6.27 -5.96 -1.17
C MET A 249 7.54 -5.59 -0.39
N THR A 250 7.85 -6.32 0.67
CA THR A 250 9.03 -6.09 1.50
C THR A 250 10.31 -6.38 0.73
N MET A 251 10.34 -7.44 -0.07
CA MET A 251 11.46 -7.74 -0.97
C MET A 251 11.65 -6.67 -2.04
N SER A 252 10.56 -6.12 -2.60
CA SER A 252 10.63 -5.01 -3.54
C SER A 252 11.29 -3.78 -2.91
N MET A 253 10.87 -3.40 -1.70
CA MET A 253 11.46 -2.27 -0.95
C MET A 253 12.92 -2.52 -0.58
N TYR A 254 13.27 -3.75 -0.20
CA TYR A 254 14.66 -4.15 0.04
C TYR A 254 15.52 -3.99 -1.22
N PHE A 255 15.07 -4.52 -2.35
CA PHE A 255 15.82 -4.42 -3.61
C PHE A 255 15.92 -2.99 -4.14
N GLN A 256 14.94 -2.13 -3.86
CA GLN A 256 15.05 -0.70 -4.12
C GLN A 256 16.16 -0.07 -3.25
N ALA A 257 16.20 -0.40 -1.96
CA ALA A 257 17.20 0.13 -1.02
C ALA A 257 18.64 -0.27 -1.39
N VAL A 258 18.84 -1.44 -2.00
CA VAL A 258 20.16 -1.92 -2.46
C VAL A 258 20.38 -1.69 -3.97
N GLU A 259 19.62 -0.78 -4.59
CA GLU A 259 19.71 -0.32 -5.97
C GLU A 259 19.53 -1.39 -7.05
N LYS A 260 18.93 -2.55 -6.71
CA LYS A 260 18.59 -3.61 -7.66
C LYS A 260 17.21 -3.37 -8.30
N VAL A 261 17.09 -2.30 -9.06
CA VAL A 261 15.81 -1.79 -9.59
C VAL A 261 15.03 -2.83 -10.38
N GLY A 262 15.69 -3.65 -11.22
CA GLY A 262 15.01 -4.68 -12.03
C GLY A 262 14.35 -5.77 -11.17
N VAL A 263 15.03 -6.25 -10.14
CA VAL A 263 14.48 -7.26 -9.21
C VAL A 263 13.38 -6.64 -8.33
N ALA A 264 13.55 -5.38 -7.93
CA ALA A 264 12.54 -4.64 -7.19
C ALA A 264 11.23 -4.50 -7.98
N THR A 265 11.33 -4.16 -9.28
CA THR A 265 10.17 -4.07 -10.17
C THR A 265 9.49 -5.44 -10.34
N PHE A 266 10.27 -6.48 -10.61
CA PHE A 266 9.74 -7.83 -10.75
C PHE A 266 8.98 -8.27 -9.49
N THR A 267 9.58 -8.12 -8.31
CA THR A 267 8.94 -8.50 -7.04
C THR A 267 7.70 -7.65 -6.73
N GLY A 268 7.72 -6.36 -7.08
CA GLY A 268 6.56 -5.48 -6.92
C GLY A 268 5.38 -5.84 -7.83
N LEU A 269 5.65 -6.28 -9.06
CA LEU A 269 4.62 -6.71 -10.01
C LEU A 269 4.14 -8.14 -9.78
N LEU A 270 4.96 -8.96 -9.09
CA LEU A 270 4.76 -10.40 -8.94
C LEU A 270 3.38 -10.75 -8.40
N ARG A 271 2.98 -10.12 -7.31
CA ARG A 271 1.71 -10.41 -6.64
C ARG A 271 0.50 -10.07 -7.50
N TYR A 272 0.47 -8.86 -8.02
CA TYR A 272 -0.74 -8.29 -8.64
C TYR A 272 -0.92 -8.71 -10.10
N VAL A 273 0.06 -8.41 -10.96
CA VAL A 273 -0.07 -8.63 -12.40
C VAL A 273 0.43 -10.01 -12.82
N ILE A 274 1.58 -10.44 -12.30
CA ILE A 274 2.20 -11.68 -12.79
C ILE A 274 1.47 -12.92 -12.26
N CYS A 275 1.06 -12.93 -11.00
CA CYS A 275 0.38 -14.08 -10.40
C CYS A 275 -1.15 -13.90 -10.36
N SER A 276 -1.67 -12.81 -9.74
CA SER A 276 -3.11 -12.72 -9.48
C SER A 276 -3.94 -12.61 -10.76
N VAL A 277 -3.57 -11.74 -11.71
CA VAL A 277 -4.38 -11.51 -12.91
C VAL A 277 -4.54 -12.78 -13.76
N PRO A 278 -3.48 -13.52 -14.13
CA PRO A 278 -3.64 -14.74 -14.91
C PRO A 278 -4.42 -15.84 -14.17
N LEU A 279 -4.16 -15.98 -12.86
CA LEU A 279 -4.87 -16.98 -12.05
C LEU A 279 -6.35 -16.63 -11.88
N MET A 280 -6.72 -15.36 -11.73
CA MET A 280 -8.13 -14.95 -11.68
C MET A 280 -8.88 -15.29 -12.98
N TYR A 281 -8.26 -15.06 -14.14
CA TYR A 281 -8.85 -15.48 -15.41
C TYR A 281 -8.95 -17.00 -15.54
N LEU A 282 -7.88 -17.72 -15.17
CA LEU A 282 -7.85 -19.19 -15.30
C LEU A 282 -8.87 -19.84 -14.36
N LEU A 283 -8.77 -19.59 -13.06
CA LEU A 283 -9.62 -20.21 -12.07
C LEU A 283 -11.05 -19.64 -12.08
N GLY A 284 -11.21 -18.34 -12.39
CA GLY A 284 -12.52 -17.73 -12.56
C GLY A 284 -13.33 -18.37 -13.70
N ASN A 285 -12.71 -18.66 -14.84
CA ASN A 285 -13.37 -19.36 -15.93
C ASN A 285 -13.67 -20.84 -15.63
N MET A 286 -12.90 -21.48 -14.75
CA MET A 286 -13.10 -22.89 -14.38
C MET A 286 -14.12 -23.07 -13.25
N MET A 287 -14.15 -22.17 -12.28
CA MET A 287 -14.88 -22.34 -11.01
C MET A 287 -15.83 -21.16 -10.71
N GLY A 288 -16.00 -20.23 -11.64
CA GLY A 288 -16.81 -19.02 -11.41
C GLY A 288 -16.22 -18.10 -10.35
N VAL A 289 -17.09 -17.46 -9.58
CA VAL A 289 -16.70 -16.47 -8.53
C VAL A 289 -15.78 -17.09 -7.48
N GLU A 290 -16.04 -18.33 -7.05
CA GLU A 290 -15.18 -19.05 -6.09
C GLU A 290 -13.74 -19.19 -6.62
N GLY A 291 -13.60 -19.43 -7.93
CA GLY A 291 -12.29 -19.47 -8.59
C GLY A 291 -11.53 -18.16 -8.49
N VAL A 292 -12.21 -17.02 -8.48
CA VAL A 292 -11.55 -15.70 -8.30
C VAL A 292 -10.99 -15.58 -6.87
N TRP A 293 -11.74 -16.00 -5.85
CA TRP A 293 -11.25 -15.96 -4.46
C TRP A 293 -10.06 -16.90 -4.24
N ILE A 294 -10.15 -18.12 -4.77
CA ILE A 294 -9.06 -19.11 -4.70
C ILE A 294 -7.82 -18.61 -5.45
N ALA A 295 -8.01 -17.93 -6.59
CA ALA A 295 -6.90 -17.36 -7.35
C ALA A 295 -6.05 -16.40 -6.52
N LEU A 296 -6.66 -15.60 -5.66
CA LEU A 296 -5.94 -14.68 -4.77
C LEU A 296 -5.06 -15.45 -3.77
N VAL A 297 -5.59 -16.53 -3.19
CA VAL A 297 -4.83 -17.37 -2.25
C VAL A 297 -3.65 -18.04 -2.95
N VAL A 298 -3.89 -18.64 -4.11
CA VAL A 298 -2.85 -19.33 -4.89
C VAL A 298 -1.77 -18.32 -5.35
N ALA A 299 -2.19 -17.14 -5.80
CA ALA A 299 -1.27 -16.08 -6.17
C ALA A 299 -0.39 -15.64 -5.00
N ASP A 300 -0.97 -15.46 -3.83
CA ASP A 300 -0.24 -15.09 -2.62
C ASP A 300 0.74 -16.19 -2.18
N ALA A 301 0.35 -17.45 -2.27
CA ALA A 301 1.20 -18.60 -1.97
C ALA A 301 2.41 -18.68 -2.94
N ILE A 302 2.17 -18.60 -4.24
CA ILE A 302 3.22 -18.60 -5.27
C ILE A 302 4.16 -17.41 -5.07
N THR A 303 3.60 -16.23 -4.87
CA THR A 303 4.35 -15.00 -4.63
C THR A 303 5.24 -15.12 -3.39
N GLY A 304 4.70 -15.73 -2.32
CA GLY A 304 5.46 -16.00 -1.09
C GLY A 304 6.63 -16.94 -1.30
N ILE A 305 6.40 -18.05 -2.00
CA ILE A 305 7.44 -19.05 -2.31
C ILE A 305 8.57 -18.39 -3.12
N ILE A 306 8.24 -17.63 -4.15
CA ILE A 306 9.22 -16.91 -4.97
C ILE A 306 9.98 -15.88 -4.13
N SER A 307 9.28 -15.14 -3.27
CA SER A 307 9.91 -14.13 -2.39
C SER A 307 10.86 -14.77 -1.39
N ILE A 308 10.52 -15.90 -0.80
CA ILE A 308 11.39 -16.68 0.10
C ILE A 308 12.61 -17.19 -0.66
N ALA A 309 12.44 -17.71 -1.87
CA ALA A 309 13.55 -18.17 -2.70
C ALA A 309 14.51 -17.03 -3.04
N LEU A 310 14.00 -15.85 -3.40
CA LEU A 310 14.81 -14.66 -3.64
C LEU A 310 15.54 -14.20 -2.38
N ALA A 311 14.88 -14.21 -1.22
CA ALA A 311 15.49 -13.87 0.05
C ALA A 311 16.62 -14.84 0.42
N ALA A 312 16.43 -16.15 0.22
CA ALA A 312 17.42 -17.17 0.45
C ALA A 312 18.64 -17.02 -0.50
N HIS A 313 18.38 -16.74 -1.78
CA HIS A 313 19.44 -16.46 -2.76
C HIS A 313 20.26 -15.23 -2.36
N GLU A 314 19.58 -14.13 -2.02
CA GLU A 314 20.24 -12.90 -1.59
C GLU A 314 21.04 -13.11 -0.30
N SER A 315 20.50 -13.84 0.68
CA SER A 315 21.20 -14.17 1.93
C SER A 315 22.47 -14.99 1.69
N LYS A 316 22.46 -15.91 0.72
CA LYS A 316 23.66 -16.66 0.31
C LYS A 316 24.69 -15.73 -0.35
N ARG A 317 24.24 -14.86 -1.26
CA ARG A 317 25.10 -13.88 -1.91
C ARG A 317 25.80 -12.96 -0.89
N LEU A 318 25.04 -12.44 0.08
CA LEU A 318 25.58 -11.58 1.14
C LEU A 318 26.55 -12.30 2.08
N ALA A 319 26.46 -13.62 2.18
CA ALA A 319 27.40 -14.41 2.98
C ALA A 319 28.73 -14.65 2.26
N THR A 320 28.82 -14.43 0.94
CA THR A 320 30.03 -14.58 0.12
C THR A 320 30.76 -13.26 -0.13
N LEU A 321 30.19 -12.14 0.28
CA LEU A 321 30.75 -10.78 0.21
C LEU A 321 31.40 -10.38 1.54
#